data_d1dc976ba1ecc82838628bbdbfbece73
#
_entry.id   d1dc976ba1ecc82838628bbdbfbece73
#
_cell.length_a   1.000
_cell.length_b   1.000
_cell.length_c   1.000
_cell.angle_alpha   90.00
_cell.angle_beta   90.00
_cell.angle_gamma   90.00
#
_symmetry.space_group_name_H-M   'P 1'
#
loop_
_entity.id
_entity.type
_entity.pdbx_description
1 polymer ?
#
loop_
_entity_poly.entity_id
_entity_poly.type
_entity_poly.pdbx_seq_one_letter_code
_entity_poly.pdbx_strand_id
1 'polypeptide(L)'
;MAFCASCGSPVEGRFCAKCGATVGAAAGTGAGAPPPPPTPYANPGGQPVAAGSGLSLNAASALCYVLGLLTGILFLVLEPYNRDRTIRFHAFQSIFLNVAWIAFWIVRLMLGIMLSFIGGMWMISLLLGMLFGLGFFILWLYLIISAYQGKTVVLPIIGPLAQKQA
;
A
#
# COMPACT_ATOMS: atom_id res chain seq x y z
N MET A 1 -42.29 19.24 15.24
CA MET A 1 -41.73 17.97 15.75
C MET A 1 -41.16 17.22 14.52
N ALA A 2 -39.87 16.82 14.55
CA ALA A 2 -39.28 16.04 13.49
C ALA A 2 -39.48 14.55 13.76
N PHE A 3 -39.70 13.76 12.71
CA PHE A 3 -39.84 12.30 12.81
C PHE A 3 -38.67 11.60 12.20
N CYS A 4 -38.22 10.48 12.77
CA CYS A 4 -37.14 9.66 12.26
C CYS A 4 -37.55 8.98 10.94
N ALA A 5 -36.81 9.20 9.87
CA ALA A 5 -37.09 8.59 8.56
C ALA A 5 -36.95 7.06 8.55
N SER A 6 -36.21 6.47 9.50
CA SER A 6 -35.97 5.02 9.58
C SER A 6 -37.00 4.28 10.40
N CYS A 7 -37.59 4.88 11.43
CA CYS A 7 -38.52 4.18 12.35
C CYS A 7 -39.79 4.95 12.69
N GLY A 8 -39.99 6.16 12.14
CA GLY A 8 -41.20 6.97 12.34
C GLY A 8 -41.40 7.58 13.74
N SER A 9 -40.47 7.40 14.67
CA SER A 9 -40.59 7.94 16.03
C SER A 9 -40.28 9.44 16.07
N PRO A 10 -40.98 10.23 16.96
CA PRO A 10 -40.66 11.65 17.14
C PRO A 10 -39.22 11.80 17.70
N VAL A 11 -38.49 12.83 17.22
CA VAL A 11 -37.10 13.04 17.58
C VAL A 11 -36.87 14.49 17.97
N GLU A 12 -36.24 14.71 19.12
CA GLU A 12 -35.90 16.04 19.64
C GLU A 12 -34.38 16.35 19.57
N GLY A 13 -33.59 15.46 18.98
CA GLY A 13 -32.13 15.58 18.92
C GLY A 13 -31.50 15.15 17.57
N ARG A 14 -30.15 15.12 17.53
CA ARG A 14 -29.38 14.69 16.36
C ARG A 14 -29.43 13.18 16.09
N PHE A 15 -29.89 12.38 17.07
CA PHE A 15 -29.97 10.92 16.98
C PHE A 15 -31.35 10.47 17.46
N CYS A 16 -31.90 9.49 16.78
CA CYS A 16 -33.17 8.87 17.22
C CYS A 16 -32.92 7.97 18.44
N ALA A 17 -33.57 8.25 19.55
CA ALA A 17 -33.45 7.47 20.79
C ALA A 17 -33.94 6.01 20.65
N LYS A 18 -34.73 5.71 19.61
CA LYS A 18 -35.32 4.39 19.40
C LYS A 18 -34.51 3.49 18.47
N CYS A 19 -33.87 4.03 17.41
CA CYS A 19 -33.15 3.23 16.43
C CYS A 19 -31.70 3.70 16.20
N GLY A 20 -31.23 4.75 16.90
CA GLY A 20 -29.87 5.26 16.77
C GLY A 20 -29.57 6.00 15.46
N ALA A 21 -30.52 6.10 14.53
CA ALA A 21 -30.30 6.78 13.25
C ALA A 21 -30.09 8.28 13.47
N THR A 22 -29.16 8.88 12.69
CA THR A 22 -28.90 10.32 12.70
C THR A 22 -30.11 11.06 12.08
N VAL A 23 -30.70 11.98 12.83
CA VAL A 23 -31.83 12.80 12.39
C VAL A 23 -31.34 14.24 12.36
N GLY A 24 -31.22 14.83 11.17
CA GLY A 24 -30.84 16.23 11.10
C GLY A 24 -29.92 16.63 9.98
N ALA A 25 -29.71 15.82 8.96
CA ALA A 25 -29.19 16.25 7.68
C ALA A 25 -30.31 16.37 6.63
N ALA A 26 -31.41 17.06 7.02
CA ALA A 26 -32.49 17.41 6.09
C ALA A 26 -32.20 18.76 5.46
N ALA A 27 -31.96 18.73 4.13
CA ALA A 27 -32.23 19.79 3.18
C ALA A 27 -31.61 21.17 3.49
N GLY A 28 -30.30 21.27 3.40
CA GLY A 28 -29.68 22.47 2.86
C GLY A 28 -29.60 22.30 1.34
N THR A 29 -30.49 22.96 0.60
CA THR A 29 -30.38 23.19 -0.84
C THR A 29 -29.16 24.06 -1.10
N GLY A 30 -28.00 23.43 -1.17
CA GLY A 30 -26.76 24.02 -1.64
C GLY A 30 -26.39 23.32 -2.94
N ALA A 31 -26.47 24.06 -4.05
CA ALA A 31 -26.13 23.60 -5.39
C ALA A 31 -24.77 22.86 -5.42
N GLY A 32 -24.82 21.63 -5.84
CA GLY A 32 -23.83 20.78 -6.49
C GLY A 32 -22.37 21.25 -6.53
N ALA A 33 -21.61 20.93 -5.49
CA ALA A 33 -20.22 20.61 -5.75
C ALA A 33 -20.20 19.19 -6.36
N PRO A 34 -19.57 18.97 -7.52
CA PRO A 34 -19.42 17.62 -8.05
C PRO A 34 -18.67 16.77 -7.01
N PRO A 35 -19.08 15.49 -6.83
CA PRO A 35 -18.38 14.61 -5.91
C PRO A 35 -16.89 14.62 -6.28
N PRO A 36 -15.97 14.70 -5.29
CA PRO A 36 -14.55 14.63 -5.57
C PRO A 36 -14.29 13.36 -6.39
N PRO A 37 -13.41 13.43 -7.40
CA PRO A 37 -13.09 12.26 -8.22
C PRO A 37 -12.70 11.12 -7.28
N PRO A 38 -13.12 9.86 -7.56
CA PRO A 38 -12.80 8.74 -6.70
C PRO A 38 -11.28 8.69 -6.55
N THR A 39 -10.82 8.93 -5.32
CA THR A 39 -9.41 8.73 -4.99
C THR A 39 -9.11 7.27 -5.29
N PRO A 40 -8.10 6.94 -6.11
CA PRO A 40 -7.87 5.57 -6.61
C PRO A 40 -7.73 4.49 -5.54
N TYR A 41 -7.72 4.85 -4.27
CA TYR A 41 -7.57 3.96 -3.12
C TYR A 41 -8.30 4.45 -1.86
N ALA A 42 -9.48 5.07 -2.00
CA ALA A 42 -10.37 5.20 -0.86
C ALA A 42 -10.82 3.79 -0.46
N ASN A 43 -10.27 3.30 0.64
CA ASN A 43 -10.64 2.00 1.23
C ASN A 43 -12.10 2.06 1.72
N PRO A 44 -13.10 1.46 1.03
CA PRO A 44 -14.51 1.55 1.45
C PRO A 44 -14.83 0.60 2.62
N GLY A 45 -13.95 0.42 3.55
CA GLY A 45 -14.13 -0.48 4.70
C GLY A 45 -12.95 -0.55 5.65
N GLY A 46 -11.88 0.20 5.40
CA GLY A 46 -10.77 0.29 6.34
C GLY A 46 -11.16 1.15 7.52
N GLN A 47 -11.56 0.55 8.63
CA GLN A 47 -11.52 1.25 9.90
C GLN A 47 -10.10 1.77 10.09
N PRO A 48 -9.91 3.07 10.41
CA PRO A 48 -8.60 3.56 10.81
C PRO A 48 -8.09 2.63 11.90
N VAL A 49 -6.92 2.03 11.71
CA VAL A 49 -6.27 1.29 12.80
C VAL A 49 -6.23 2.25 13.97
N ALA A 50 -6.99 1.94 15.02
CA ALA A 50 -7.20 2.82 16.15
C ALA A 50 -5.83 3.35 16.59
N ALA A 51 -5.71 4.67 16.75
CA ALA A 51 -4.52 5.36 17.22
C ALA A 51 -4.28 5.06 18.70
N GLY A 52 -4.06 3.79 19.01
CA GLY A 52 -3.80 3.27 20.34
C GLY A 52 -2.69 2.24 20.27
N SER A 53 -1.47 2.63 20.57
CA SER A 53 -0.28 1.80 20.81
C SER A 53 0.37 1.04 19.63
N GLY A 54 0.07 1.38 18.37
CA GLY A 54 0.68 0.74 17.20
C GLY A 54 1.40 1.74 16.27
N LEU A 55 2.18 1.21 15.32
CA LEU A 55 2.77 2.02 14.25
C LEU A 55 1.67 2.67 13.39
N SER A 56 1.91 3.91 12.94
CA SER A 56 1.00 4.53 11.97
C SER A 56 0.93 3.71 10.68
N LEU A 57 -0.21 3.77 9.98
CA LEU A 57 -0.42 3.08 8.71
C LEU A 57 0.72 3.33 7.70
N ASN A 58 1.16 4.60 7.60
CA ASN A 58 2.22 5.01 6.71
C ASN A 58 3.59 4.43 7.12
N ALA A 59 3.88 4.41 8.43
CA ALA A 59 5.11 3.83 8.93
C ALA A 59 5.13 2.31 8.73
N ALA A 60 4.02 1.61 8.98
CA ALA A 60 3.88 0.18 8.71
C ALA A 60 4.07 -0.14 7.22
N SER A 61 3.46 0.65 6.32
CA SER A 61 3.61 0.51 4.87
C SER A 61 5.05 0.71 4.41
N ALA A 62 5.76 1.69 4.95
CA ALA A 62 7.17 1.93 4.66
C ALA A 62 8.07 0.80 5.18
N LEU A 63 7.80 0.30 6.40
CA LEU A 63 8.54 -0.79 7.01
C LEU A 63 8.44 -2.10 6.21
N CYS A 64 7.36 -2.33 5.46
CA CYS A 64 7.26 -3.47 4.54
C CYS A 64 8.43 -3.55 3.55
N TYR A 65 9.03 -2.42 3.19
CA TYR A 65 10.14 -2.36 2.24
C TYR A 65 11.54 -2.42 2.89
N VAL A 66 11.68 -2.10 4.19
CA VAL A 66 12.99 -1.95 4.85
C VAL A 66 13.81 -3.23 4.80
N LEU A 67 13.26 -4.36 5.22
CA LEU A 67 13.87 -5.69 5.09
C LEU A 67 13.21 -6.51 3.97
N GLY A 68 12.37 -5.89 3.16
CA GLY A 68 11.75 -6.44 1.97
C GLY A 68 10.94 -7.70 2.23
N LEU A 69 11.50 -8.87 1.89
CA LEU A 69 10.81 -10.15 2.03
C LEU A 69 10.41 -10.44 3.48
N LEU A 70 11.31 -10.22 4.44
CA LEU A 70 11.08 -10.55 5.85
C LEU A 70 9.99 -9.69 6.47
N THR A 71 10.08 -8.37 6.31
CA THR A 71 9.07 -7.44 6.86
C THR A 71 7.76 -7.53 6.09
N GLY A 72 7.79 -7.77 4.78
CA GLY A 72 6.59 -8.03 3.99
C GLY A 72 5.80 -9.22 4.53
N ILE A 73 6.44 -10.36 4.76
CA ILE A 73 5.79 -11.53 5.36
C ILE A 73 5.32 -11.24 6.79
N LEU A 74 6.16 -10.57 7.59
CA LEU A 74 5.81 -10.24 8.97
C LEU A 74 4.50 -9.45 9.05
N PHE A 75 4.34 -8.41 8.24
CA PHE A 75 3.12 -7.58 8.24
C PHE A 75 1.89 -8.29 7.66
N LEU A 76 2.06 -9.34 6.84
CA LEU A 76 0.96 -10.19 6.40
C LEU A 76 0.43 -11.12 7.49
N VAL A 77 1.26 -11.45 8.49
CA VAL A 77 0.88 -12.35 9.60
C VAL A 77 0.49 -11.57 10.84
N LEU A 78 1.08 -10.37 11.04
CA LEU A 78 0.92 -9.60 12.28
C LEU A 78 -0.43 -8.90 12.34
N GLU A 79 -1.26 -9.25 13.32
CA GLU A 79 -2.46 -8.49 13.65
C GLU A 79 -2.11 -7.21 14.44
N PRO A 80 -2.80 -6.09 14.20
CA PRO A 80 -3.98 -5.86 13.33
C PRO A 80 -3.63 -5.48 11.89
N TYR A 81 -2.36 -5.41 11.51
CA TYR A 81 -1.86 -4.86 10.24
C TYR A 81 -2.26 -5.70 9.02
N ASN A 82 -2.39 -7.03 9.20
CA ASN A 82 -2.80 -7.96 8.14
C ASN A 82 -4.23 -7.76 7.62
N ARG A 83 -5.05 -6.98 8.33
CA ARG A 83 -6.43 -6.66 7.94
C ARG A 83 -6.53 -5.41 7.07
N ASP A 84 -5.50 -4.58 7.06
CA ASP A 84 -5.49 -3.36 6.27
C ASP A 84 -5.03 -3.65 4.83
N ARG A 85 -5.89 -3.30 3.87
CA ARG A 85 -5.65 -3.52 2.45
C ARG A 85 -4.42 -2.77 1.93
N THR A 86 -4.15 -1.58 2.47
CA THR A 86 -2.99 -0.77 2.07
C THR A 86 -1.70 -1.44 2.50
N ILE A 87 -1.63 -1.91 3.75
CA ILE A 87 -0.46 -2.62 4.27
C ILE A 87 -0.24 -3.92 3.49
N ARG A 88 -1.30 -4.69 3.25
CA ARG A 88 -1.23 -5.91 2.44
C ARG A 88 -0.69 -5.64 1.04
N PHE A 89 -1.15 -4.58 0.39
CA PHE A 89 -0.65 -4.18 -0.92
C PHE A 89 0.86 -3.91 -0.89
N HIS A 90 1.34 -3.08 0.06
CA HIS A 90 2.76 -2.77 0.19
C HIS A 90 3.59 -4.00 0.58
N ALA A 91 3.07 -4.88 1.43
CA ALA A 91 3.70 -6.13 1.81
C ALA A 91 3.88 -7.07 0.60
N PHE A 92 2.82 -7.34 -0.17
CA PHE A 92 2.93 -8.17 -1.38
C PHE A 92 3.85 -7.53 -2.43
N GLN A 93 3.75 -6.23 -2.65
CA GLN A 93 4.61 -5.53 -3.60
C GLN A 93 6.09 -5.63 -3.19
N SER A 94 6.41 -5.50 -1.90
CA SER A 94 7.79 -5.63 -1.41
C SER A 94 8.32 -7.05 -1.56
N ILE A 95 7.49 -8.08 -1.28
CA ILE A 95 7.84 -9.49 -1.47
C ILE A 95 8.15 -9.77 -2.93
N PHE A 96 7.24 -9.40 -3.85
CA PHE A 96 7.43 -9.63 -5.28
C PHE A 96 8.65 -8.87 -5.83
N LEU A 97 8.88 -7.65 -5.36
CA LEU A 97 10.05 -6.87 -5.75
C LEU A 97 11.35 -7.57 -5.33
N ASN A 98 11.41 -8.09 -4.11
CA ASN A 98 12.58 -8.81 -3.62
C ASN A 98 12.80 -10.14 -4.35
N VAL A 99 11.72 -10.90 -4.60
CA VAL A 99 11.80 -12.15 -5.38
C VAL A 99 12.32 -11.85 -6.80
N ALA A 100 11.79 -10.82 -7.45
CA ALA A 100 12.25 -10.41 -8.78
C ALA A 100 13.73 -9.97 -8.74
N TRP A 101 14.16 -9.26 -7.71
CA TRP A 101 15.54 -8.85 -7.52
C TRP A 101 16.49 -10.03 -7.32
N ILE A 102 16.10 -11.00 -6.49
CA ILE A 102 16.87 -12.25 -6.28
C ILE A 102 16.98 -13.03 -7.60
N ALA A 103 15.87 -13.19 -8.31
CA ALA A 103 15.86 -13.87 -9.61
C ALA A 103 16.78 -13.15 -10.63
N PHE A 104 16.73 -11.83 -10.69
CA PHE A 104 17.63 -11.01 -11.53
C PHE A 104 19.10 -11.27 -11.18
N TRP A 105 19.46 -11.30 -9.90
CA TRP A 105 20.83 -11.55 -9.47
C TRP A 105 21.31 -12.96 -9.79
N ILE A 106 20.45 -13.98 -9.69
CA ILE A 106 20.78 -15.36 -10.07
C ILE A 106 21.09 -15.42 -11.58
N VAL A 107 20.20 -14.87 -12.41
CA VAL A 107 20.40 -14.83 -13.87
C VAL A 107 21.68 -14.08 -14.22
N ARG A 108 21.89 -12.92 -13.59
CA ARG A 108 23.10 -12.11 -13.80
C ARG A 108 24.38 -12.85 -13.39
N LEU A 109 24.35 -13.58 -12.26
CA LEU A 109 25.49 -14.38 -11.81
C LEU A 109 25.83 -15.47 -12.84
N MET A 110 24.82 -16.21 -13.30
CA MET A 110 24.98 -17.24 -14.34
C MET A 110 25.60 -16.65 -15.61
N LEU A 111 25.05 -15.54 -16.09
CA LEU A 111 25.56 -14.85 -17.27
C LEU A 111 26.98 -14.32 -17.04
N GLY A 112 27.29 -13.78 -15.85
CA GLY A 112 28.61 -13.29 -15.49
C GLY A 112 29.68 -14.39 -15.51
N ILE A 113 29.34 -15.59 -15.01
CA ILE A 113 30.23 -16.76 -15.07
C ILE A 113 30.49 -17.15 -16.54
N MET A 114 29.45 -17.21 -17.36
CA MET A 114 29.63 -17.53 -18.79
C MET A 114 30.50 -16.50 -19.51
N LEU A 115 30.30 -15.22 -19.24
CA LEU A 115 31.05 -14.13 -19.87
C LEU A 115 32.50 -14.01 -19.35
N SER A 116 32.79 -14.54 -18.15
CA SER A 116 34.16 -14.49 -17.59
C SER A 116 35.19 -15.27 -18.41
N PHE A 117 34.75 -16.25 -19.21
CA PHE A 117 35.61 -16.98 -20.15
C PHE A 117 35.96 -16.18 -21.41
N ILE A 118 35.26 -15.03 -21.63
CA ILE A 118 35.52 -14.14 -22.76
C ILE A 118 36.36 -12.97 -22.24
N GLY A 119 37.61 -12.84 -22.70
CA GLY A 119 38.54 -11.84 -22.19
C GLY A 119 37.95 -10.42 -22.17
N GLY A 120 38.03 -9.76 -21.01
CA GLY A 120 37.62 -8.37 -20.82
C GLY A 120 36.10 -8.14 -20.56
N MET A 121 35.23 -9.09 -20.85
CA MET A 121 33.77 -8.94 -20.67
C MET A 121 33.33 -8.87 -19.19
N TRP A 122 34.17 -9.35 -18.28
CA TRP A 122 33.90 -9.29 -16.84
C TRP A 122 33.76 -7.85 -16.34
N MET A 123 34.52 -6.93 -16.84
CA MET A 123 34.49 -5.51 -16.46
C MET A 123 33.17 -4.85 -16.89
N ILE A 124 32.69 -5.15 -18.08
CA ILE A 124 31.40 -4.67 -18.60
C ILE A 124 30.26 -5.24 -17.74
N SER A 125 30.31 -6.52 -17.41
CA SER A 125 29.33 -7.16 -16.53
C SER A 125 29.30 -6.50 -15.14
N LEU A 126 30.45 -6.12 -14.60
CA LEU A 126 30.57 -5.47 -13.30
C LEU A 126 29.96 -4.05 -13.33
N LEU A 127 30.27 -3.26 -14.35
CA LEU A 127 29.71 -1.92 -14.55
C LEU A 127 28.18 -1.95 -14.70
N LEU A 128 27.67 -2.86 -15.53
CA LEU A 128 26.23 -3.06 -15.67
C LEU A 128 25.57 -3.44 -14.33
N GLY A 129 26.20 -4.32 -13.55
CA GLY A 129 25.71 -4.69 -12.23
C GLY A 129 25.65 -3.52 -11.25
N MET A 130 26.67 -2.65 -11.24
CA MET A 130 26.65 -1.42 -10.46
C MET A 130 25.51 -0.48 -10.88
N LEU A 131 25.33 -0.30 -12.19
CA LEU A 131 24.28 0.56 -12.73
C LEU A 131 22.88 0.05 -12.33
N PHE A 132 22.62 -1.25 -12.53
CA PHE A 132 21.34 -1.86 -12.12
C PHE A 132 21.15 -1.85 -10.60
N GLY A 133 22.21 -2.10 -9.82
CA GLY A 133 22.18 -2.02 -8.37
C GLY A 133 21.81 -0.62 -7.86
N LEU A 134 22.43 0.40 -8.45
CA LEU A 134 22.13 1.80 -8.13
C LEU A 134 20.69 2.17 -8.52
N GLY A 135 20.24 1.76 -9.70
CA GLY A 135 18.85 2.00 -10.13
C GLY A 135 17.84 1.33 -9.21
N PHE A 136 18.10 0.09 -8.81
CA PHE A 136 17.25 -0.61 -7.84
C PHE A 136 17.26 0.07 -6.45
N PHE A 137 18.42 0.51 -5.99
CA PHE A 137 18.55 1.22 -4.71
C PHE A 137 17.75 2.52 -4.69
N ILE A 138 17.80 3.30 -5.77
CA ILE A 138 17.02 4.53 -5.93
C ILE A 138 15.52 4.21 -5.94
N LEU A 139 15.11 3.20 -6.70
CA LEU A 139 13.72 2.74 -6.73
C LEU A 139 13.24 2.28 -5.35
N TRP A 140 14.04 1.49 -4.65
CA TRP A 140 13.74 1.00 -3.31
C TRP A 140 13.56 2.16 -2.31
N LEU A 141 14.48 3.13 -2.31
CA LEU A 141 14.39 4.30 -1.46
C LEU A 141 13.16 5.16 -1.80
N TYR A 142 12.86 5.32 -3.08
CA TYR A 142 11.67 6.03 -3.55
C TYR A 142 10.38 5.35 -3.05
N LEU A 143 10.31 4.03 -3.08
CA LEU A 143 9.13 3.28 -2.60
C LEU A 143 8.95 3.43 -1.08
N ILE A 144 10.04 3.39 -0.30
CA ILE A 144 9.98 3.63 1.16
C ILE A 144 9.43 5.03 1.46
N ILE A 145 9.99 6.05 0.82
CA ILE A 145 9.59 7.45 1.02
C ILE A 145 8.13 7.66 0.60
N SER A 146 7.73 7.12 -0.55
CA SER A 146 6.36 7.22 -1.05
C SER A 146 5.36 6.54 -0.14
N ALA A 147 5.68 5.34 0.36
CA ALA A 147 4.84 4.61 1.32
C ALA A 147 4.72 5.36 2.65
N TYR A 148 5.81 5.96 3.13
CA TYR A 148 5.79 6.80 4.34
C TYR A 148 4.93 8.05 4.18
N GLN A 149 4.88 8.62 2.97
CA GLN A 149 4.00 9.74 2.63
C GLN A 149 2.52 9.32 2.40
N GLY A 150 2.19 8.06 2.56
CA GLY A 150 0.84 7.53 2.32
C GLY A 150 0.48 7.42 0.83
N LYS A 151 1.46 7.49 -0.07
CA LYS A 151 1.25 7.35 -1.52
C LYS A 151 1.43 5.89 -1.93
N THR A 152 0.46 5.36 -2.66
CA THR A 152 0.54 4.03 -3.25
C THR A 152 1.13 4.12 -4.66
N VAL A 153 2.38 3.73 -4.80
CA VAL A 153 3.05 3.64 -6.11
C VAL A 153 2.86 2.23 -6.65
N VAL A 154 2.15 2.11 -7.75
CA VAL A 154 1.89 0.83 -8.42
C VAL A 154 2.97 0.59 -9.47
N LEU A 155 3.84 -0.38 -9.24
CA LEU A 155 4.85 -0.78 -10.22
C LEU A 155 4.18 -1.44 -11.43
N PRO A 156 4.68 -1.21 -12.67
CA PRO A 156 3.96 -1.60 -13.89
C PRO A 156 3.72 -3.10 -14.04
N ILE A 157 4.59 -3.97 -13.51
CA ILE A 157 4.47 -5.43 -13.60
C ILE A 157 4.03 -6.03 -12.27
N ILE A 158 4.69 -5.64 -11.20
CA ILE A 158 4.52 -6.19 -9.85
C ILE A 158 3.26 -5.65 -9.18
N GLY A 159 2.92 -4.38 -9.44
CA GLY A 159 1.80 -3.69 -8.82
C GLY A 159 0.44 -4.37 -9.05
N PRO A 160 0.05 -4.71 -10.29
CA PRO A 160 -1.19 -5.42 -10.56
C PRO A 160 -1.26 -6.80 -9.88
N LEU A 161 -0.13 -7.50 -9.73
CA LEU A 161 -0.06 -8.77 -9.01
C LEU A 161 -0.30 -8.56 -7.51
N ALA A 162 0.34 -7.54 -6.92
CA ALA A 162 0.15 -7.20 -5.52
C ALA A 162 -1.31 -6.77 -5.22
N GLN A 163 -1.94 -6.03 -6.12
CA GLN A 163 -3.34 -5.60 -6.00
C GLN A 163 -4.33 -6.77 -5.97
N LYS A 164 -4.05 -7.85 -6.73
CA LYS A 164 -4.91 -9.04 -6.76
C LYS A 164 -4.83 -9.85 -5.46
N GLN A 165 -3.76 -9.71 -4.70
CA GLN A 165 -3.52 -10.45 -3.46
C GLN A 165 -3.88 -9.62 -2.20
N ALA A 166 -3.99 -8.29 -2.34
CA ALA A 166 -4.39 -7.37 -1.28
C ALA A 166 -5.92 -7.26 -1.17
#